data_0a146152cb563cbf96e84c0d9ed84454
#
_entry.id   0a146152cb563cbf96e84c0d9ed84454
#
_cell.length_a   1.000
_cell.length_b   1.000
_cell.length_c   1.000
_cell.angle_alpha   90.00
_cell.angle_beta   90.00
_cell.angle_gamma   90.00
#
_symmetry.space_group_name_H-M   'P 1'
#
loop_
_entity.id
_entity.type
_entity.pdbx_description
1 polymer ?
#
loop_
_entity_poly.entity_id
_entity_poly.type
_entity_poly.pdbx_seq_one_letter_code
_entity_poly.pdbx_strand_id
1 'polypeptide(L)'
;MSRNDAAPGTVTAPPGRIRRLLSLLYVQCLIGVLAGAAVGWLWPSFGAELKPLGDGFIALVRMMIAPVIFCTVVHGIASMGNARAVGRVSLKALIYFEVLTTVAMVIGLVVVNVVQPGSGLHVDPSTLSTKGLPPEATDSHESFSAFVLAMIPDTLLSALTGHEILPVLLVSVLFGFGLNASGDAGAGITQGVEKLSRILFTLIRWIMRLAPIGAFGSMAFTIGNYGLDTLRHLFLLVGSFWLTALFFVLVVLGAVMRINGLRLLPFLRYMKEELLIVLGTSSSEPVLPRMMAKLEHAGASKPVVGITLPAGYSFNLDGTAIYLTMGSVFLAQALGIDLSLTQQLSMLAVMLLTSKGAAGVTGSGFVALAATLSAVPHVPVAALALIFGIDRFMSEARALTSVVGNGVATLAVAKWEGQLDEERAKAVLRGEIPYCAAPGADDTPEPQAASGPGMKPVEADSAVAAGTDRDPVAAVG
;
A
#
# COMPACT_ATOMS: atom_id res chain seq x y z
N MET A 1 40.71 -44.05 -22.21
CA MET A 1 39.32 -44.25 -22.57
C MET A 1 38.50 -44.38 -21.30
N SER A 2 37.88 -43.29 -20.87
CA SER A 2 36.85 -43.35 -19.84
C SER A 2 35.85 -42.23 -20.21
N ARG A 3 34.68 -42.63 -20.69
CA ARG A 3 33.56 -41.73 -21.02
C ARG A 3 32.87 -41.34 -19.72
N ASN A 4 32.87 -40.08 -19.39
CA ASN A 4 31.96 -39.48 -18.42
C ASN A 4 30.60 -39.28 -19.10
N ASP A 5 29.67 -40.20 -18.78
CA ASP A 5 28.25 -40.03 -19.10
C ASP A 5 27.65 -39.13 -18.04
N ALA A 6 27.58 -37.80 -18.37
CA ALA A 6 26.79 -36.85 -17.61
C ALA A 6 25.30 -37.11 -17.95
N ALA A 7 24.52 -37.53 -16.96
CA ALA A 7 23.07 -37.69 -17.08
C ALA A 7 22.42 -36.37 -17.52
N PRO A 8 21.45 -36.42 -18.48
CA PRO A 8 20.74 -35.22 -18.89
C PRO A 8 19.89 -34.66 -17.74
N GLY A 9 20.15 -33.41 -17.35
CA GLY A 9 19.34 -32.69 -16.38
C GLY A 9 17.87 -32.70 -16.85
N THR A 10 17.01 -33.18 -15.99
CA THR A 10 15.56 -33.15 -16.20
C THR A 10 15.11 -31.68 -16.25
N VAL A 11 14.91 -31.19 -17.48
CA VAL A 11 14.22 -29.93 -17.73
C VAL A 11 12.78 -30.11 -17.29
N THR A 12 12.45 -29.61 -16.10
CA THR A 12 11.06 -29.59 -15.62
C THR A 12 10.25 -28.71 -16.56
N ALA A 13 9.28 -29.34 -17.25
CA ALA A 13 8.37 -28.62 -18.14
C ALA A 13 7.70 -27.45 -17.38
N PRO A 14 7.52 -26.27 -18.03
CA PRO A 14 6.89 -25.11 -17.38
C PRO A 14 5.50 -25.53 -16.89
N PRO A 15 5.11 -25.10 -15.67
CA PRO A 15 3.81 -25.48 -15.10
C PRO A 15 2.69 -25.04 -16.05
N GLY A 16 1.76 -25.95 -16.32
CA GLY A 16 0.64 -25.72 -17.23
C GLY A 16 -0.11 -24.41 -16.88
N ARG A 17 -0.65 -23.72 -17.87
CA ARG A 17 -1.35 -22.42 -17.74
C ARG A 17 -2.36 -22.40 -16.58
N ILE A 18 -3.08 -23.49 -16.34
CA ILE A 18 -4.06 -23.63 -15.25
C ILE A 18 -3.37 -23.59 -13.88
N ARG A 19 -2.25 -24.29 -13.69
CA ARG A 19 -1.50 -24.30 -12.43
C ARG A 19 -0.92 -22.92 -12.12
N ARG A 20 -0.51 -22.18 -13.14
CA ARG A 20 -0.04 -20.79 -13.00
C ARG A 20 -1.17 -19.84 -12.63
N LEU A 21 -2.37 -20.01 -13.17
CA LEU A 21 -3.55 -19.23 -12.80
C LEU A 21 -3.97 -19.50 -11.35
N LEU A 22 -4.05 -20.78 -10.95
CA LEU A 22 -4.41 -21.16 -9.57
C LEU A 22 -3.38 -20.74 -8.52
N SER A 23 -2.15 -20.47 -8.91
CA SER A 23 -1.12 -19.94 -7.98
C SER A 23 -1.26 -18.43 -7.71
N LEU A 24 -2.09 -17.70 -8.47
CA LEU A 24 -2.34 -16.29 -8.23
C LEU A 24 -3.22 -16.11 -6.99
N LEU A 25 -2.77 -15.30 -6.04
CA LEU A 25 -3.50 -15.00 -4.80
C LEU A 25 -4.91 -14.46 -5.10
N TYR A 26 -5.06 -13.67 -6.17
CA TYR A 26 -6.35 -13.18 -6.66
C TYR A 26 -7.34 -14.33 -6.95
N VAL A 27 -6.90 -15.34 -7.71
CA VAL A 27 -7.75 -16.50 -8.07
C VAL A 27 -8.09 -17.32 -6.82
N GLN A 28 -7.14 -17.49 -5.92
CA GLN A 28 -7.37 -18.19 -4.64
C GLN A 28 -8.40 -17.44 -3.77
N CYS A 29 -8.31 -16.11 -3.67
CA CYS A 29 -9.30 -15.30 -2.95
C CYS A 29 -10.68 -15.38 -3.62
N LEU A 30 -10.75 -15.30 -4.96
CA LEU A 30 -11.99 -15.46 -5.70
C LEU A 30 -12.65 -16.83 -5.44
N ILE A 31 -11.86 -17.91 -5.47
CA ILE A 31 -12.33 -19.25 -5.13
C ILE A 31 -12.81 -19.29 -3.68
N GLY A 32 -12.06 -18.69 -2.74
CA GLY A 32 -12.44 -18.58 -1.34
C GLY A 32 -13.78 -17.87 -1.15
N VAL A 33 -13.96 -16.72 -1.81
CA VAL A 33 -15.22 -15.95 -1.78
C VAL A 33 -16.39 -16.75 -2.34
N LEU A 34 -16.23 -17.36 -3.51
CA LEU A 34 -17.30 -18.14 -4.15
C LEU A 34 -17.65 -19.40 -3.34
N ALA A 35 -16.65 -20.10 -2.83
CA ALA A 35 -16.86 -21.27 -1.97
C ALA A 35 -17.50 -20.86 -0.64
N GLY A 36 -17.07 -19.75 -0.03
CA GLY A 36 -17.67 -19.21 1.19
C GLY A 36 -19.13 -18.81 0.98
N ALA A 37 -19.43 -18.11 -0.12
CA ALA A 37 -20.82 -17.77 -0.47
C ALA A 37 -21.70 -19.01 -0.66
N ALA A 38 -21.19 -20.03 -1.37
CA ALA A 38 -21.90 -21.29 -1.57
C ALA A 38 -22.16 -22.03 -0.25
N VAL A 39 -21.17 -22.11 0.64
CA VAL A 39 -21.31 -22.74 1.95
C VAL A 39 -22.30 -21.97 2.84
N GLY A 40 -22.19 -20.63 2.89
CA GLY A 40 -23.12 -19.79 3.66
C GLY A 40 -24.57 -19.89 3.15
N TRP A 41 -24.76 -20.07 1.84
CA TRP A 41 -26.07 -20.24 1.26
C TRP A 41 -26.65 -21.64 1.48
N LEU A 42 -25.86 -22.70 1.26
CA LEU A 42 -26.32 -24.10 1.36
C LEU A 42 -26.48 -24.56 2.82
N TRP A 43 -25.60 -24.08 3.70
CA TRP A 43 -25.57 -24.44 5.14
C TRP A 43 -25.41 -23.18 5.99
N PRO A 44 -26.46 -22.35 6.16
CA PRO A 44 -26.37 -21.06 6.87
C PRO A 44 -25.81 -21.17 8.29
N SER A 45 -26.26 -22.17 9.07
CA SER A 45 -25.78 -22.40 10.45
C SER A 45 -24.27 -22.71 10.49
N PHE A 46 -23.80 -23.60 9.62
CA PHE A 46 -22.38 -23.91 9.51
C PHE A 46 -21.58 -22.71 8.99
N GLY A 47 -22.13 -21.98 8.01
CA GLY A 47 -21.53 -20.73 7.50
C GLY A 47 -21.30 -19.72 8.62
N ALA A 48 -22.27 -19.55 9.52
CA ALA A 48 -22.16 -18.66 10.67
C ALA A 48 -21.03 -19.08 11.65
N GLU A 49 -20.79 -20.38 11.82
CA GLU A 49 -19.72 -20.91 12.67
C GLU A 49 -18.30 -20.67 12.10
N LEU A 50 -18.17 -20.34 10.81
CA LEU A 50 -16.88 -20.06 10.17
C LEU A 50 -16.35 -18.65 10.42
N LYS A 51 -17.08 -17.82 11.16
CA LYS A 51 -16.66 -16.48 11.60
C LYS A 51 -15.22 -16.43 12.15
N PRO A 52 -14.75 -17.37 13.00
CA PRO A 52 -13.39 -17.31 13.56
C PRO A 52 -12.27 -17.30 12.52
N LEU A 53 -12.49 -17.80 11.30
CA LEU A 53 -11.50 -17.76 10.23
C LEU A 53 -11.28 -16.34 9.72
N GLY A 54 -12.37 -15.58 9.56
CA GLY A 54 -12.34 -14.17 9.21
C GLY A 54 -11.77 -13.31 10.35
N ASP A 55 -12.29 -13.48 11.56
CA ASP A 55 -11.84 -12.74 12.74
C ASP A 55 -10.35 -12.96 13.03
N GLY A 56 -9.86 -14.20 12.90
CA GLY A 56 -8.45 -14.53 13.09
C GLY A 56 -7.55 -13.84 12.07
N PHE A 57 -7.98 -13.78 10.80
CA PHE A 57 -7.24 -13.03 9.78
C PHE A 57 -7.22 -11.53 10.08
N ILE A 58 -8.38 -10.94 10.45
CA ILE A 58 -8.47 -9.53 10.82
C ILE A 58 -7.58 -9.21 12.02
N ALA A 59 -7.53 -10.10 13.02
CA ALA A 59 -6.66 -9.94 14.19
C ALA A 59 -5.16 -9.92 13.80
N LEU A 60 -4.74 -10.80 12.88
CA LEU A 60 -3.36 -10.80 12.35
C LEU A 60 -3.04 -9.50 11.61
N VAL A 61 -3.97 -8.98 10.82
CA VAL A 61 -3.80 -7.69 10.12
C VAL A 61 -3.71 -6.54 11.13
N ARG A 62 -4.62 -6.52 12.12
CA ARG A 62 -4.65 -5.48 13.16
C ARG A 62 -3.33 -5.39 13.94
N MET A 63 -2.71 -6.52 14.27
CA MET A 63 -1.40 -6.58 14.94
C MET A 63 -0.32 -5.78 14.18
N MET A 64 -0.46 -5.68 12.85
CA MET A 64 0.55 -5.00 12.01
C MET A 64 0.31 -3.50 11.88
N ILE A 65 -0.83 -2.95 12.34
CA ILE A 65 -1.23 -1.56 12.08
C ILE A 65 -0.22 -0.57 12.67
N ALA A 66 -0.03 -0.58 13.98
CA ALA A 66 0.82 0.41 14.67
C ALA A 66 2.28 0.38 14.19
N PRO A 67 2.97 -0.77 14.12
CA PRO A 67 4.36 -0.81 13.67
C PRO A 67 4.52 -0.41 12.20
N VAL A 68 3.55 -0.72 11.33
CA VAL A 68 3.62 -0.34 9.91
C VAL A 68 3.43 1.16 9.75
N ILE A 69 2.41 1.76 10.40
CA ILE A 69 2.18 3.20 10.36
C ILE A 69 3.41 3.94 10.87
N PHE A 70 3.96 3.52 12.02
CA PHE A 70 5.15 4.12 12.57
C PHE A 70 6.31 4.11 11.57
N CYS A 71 6.67 2.95 11.04
CA CYS A 71 7.81 2.85 10.12
C CYS A 71 7.60 3.61 8.80
N THR A 72 6.40 3.57 8.23
CA THR A 72 6.12 4.23 6.94
C THR A 72 6.12 5.75 7.08
N VAL A 73 5.47 6.29 8.11
CA VAL A 73 5.40 7.73 8.34
C VAL A 73 6.77 8.29 8.73
N VAL A 74 7.46 7.63 9.67
CA VAL A 74 8.82 8.04 10.10
C VAL A 74 9.78 8.04 8.91
N HIS A 75 9.83 6.94 8.15
CA HIS A 75 10.72 6.85 6.99
C HIS A 75 10.35 7.88 5.92
N GLY A 76 9.06 8.07 5.64
CA GLY A 76 8.59 9.05 4.67
C GLY A 76 9.05 10.47 5.00
N ILE A 77 8.91 10.90 6.28
CA ILE A 77 9.31 12.24 6.73
C ILE A 77 10.85 12.36 6.85
N ALA A 78 11.52 11.37 7.44
CA ALA A 78 12.96 11.41 7.67
C ALA A 78 13.77 11.38 6.36
N SER A 79 13.24 10.78 5.30
CA SER A 79 13.89 10.72 3.99
C SER A 79 13.77 12.00 3.16
N MET A 80 13.00 13.00 3.62
CA MET A 80 12.93 14.31 2.95
C MET A 80 14.24 15.08 3.18
N GLY A 81 15.05 15.19 2.13
CA GLY A 81 16.39 15.79 2.22
C GLY A 81 16.40 17.28 2.59
N ASN A 82 17.49 17.72 3.25
CA ASN A 82 17.66 19.06 3.82
C ASN A 82 18.11 20.15 2.83
N ALA A 83 18.43 19.87 1.57
CA ALA A 83 18.91 20.88 0.63
C ALA A 83 17.78 21.82 0.17
N ARG A 84 18.01 23.14 0.12
CA ARG A 84 16.97 24.13 -0.27
C ARG A 84 16.25 23.84 -1.59
N ALA A 85 16.95 23.29 -2.58
CA ALA A 85 16.32 22.90 -3.85
C ALA A 85 15.45 21.67 -3.71
N VAL A 86 15.92 20.67 -2.96
CA VAL A 86 15.17 19.45 -2.58
C VAL A 86 13.94 19.84 -1.75
N GLY A 87 14.09 20.75 -0.78
CA GLY A 87 12.99 21.24 0.05
C GLY A 87 11.86 21.91 -0.76
N ARG A 88 12.19 22.67 -1.80
CA ARG A 88 11.19 23.31 -2.63
C ARG A 88 10.41 22.31 -3.48
N VAL A 89 11.08 21.34 -4.10
CA VAL A 89 10.43 20.26 -4.85
C VAL A 89 9.56 19.42 -3.93
N SER A 90 10.08 19.04 -2.75
CA SER A 90 9.33 18.27 -1.74
C SER A 90 8.09 19.02 -1.25
N LEU A 91 8.20 20.33 -0.96
CA LEU A 91 7.06 21.11 -0.52
C LEU A 91 5.96 21.20 -1.60
N LYS A 92 6.34 21.44 -2.85
CA LYS A 92 5.38 21.47 -3.96
C LYS A 92 4.74 20.10 -4.19
N ALA A 93 5.53 19.02 -4.11
CA ALA A 93 5.03 17.66 -4.20
C ALA A 93 4.02 17.36 -3.08
N LEU A 94 4.34 17.72 -1.83
CA LEU A 94 3.43 17.54 -0.69
C LEU A 94 2.13 18.33 -0.85
N ILE A 95 2.20 19.61 -1.25
CA ILE A 95 1.00 20.41 -1.51
C ILE A 95 0.14 19.75 -2.60
N TYR A 96 0.76 19.31 -3.69
CA TYR A 96 0.08 18.59 -4.76
C TYR A 96 -0.61 17.32 -4.21
N PHE A 97 0.10 16.51 -3.46
CA PHE A 97 -0.40 15.27 -2.89
C PHE A 97 -1.59 15.50 -1.96
N GLU A 98 -1.52 16.48 -1.05
CA GLU A 98 -2.62 16.80 -0.14
C GLU A 98 -3.87 17.27 -0.89
N VAL A 99 -3.69 18.11 -1.90
CA VAL A 99 -4.82 18.61 -2.72
C VAL A 99 -5.48 17.44 -3.46
N LEU A 100 -4.71 16.59 -4.15
CA LEU A 100 -5.27 15.49 -4.93
C LEU A 100 -5.88 14.40 -4.02
N THR A 101 -5.21 14.06 -2.92
CA THR A 101 -5.76 13.12 -1.92
C THR A 101 -7.09 13.63 -1.34
N THR A 102 -7.17 14.93 -1.02
CA THR A 102 -8.41 15.55 -0.53
C THR A 102 -9.51 15.49 -1.59
N VAL A 103 -9.20 15.84 -2.84
CA VAL A 103 -10.16 15.73 -3.96
C VAL A 103 -10.62 14.27 -4.14
N ALA A 104 -9.72 13.30 -4.07
CA ALA A 104 -10.04 11.88 -4.17
C ALA A 104 -10.99 11.43 -3.05
N MET A 105 -10.73 11.84 -1.81
CA MET A 105 -11.58 11.56 -0.66
C MET A 105 -12.96 12.20 -0.79
N VAL A 106 -13.05 13.46 -1.20
CA VAL A 106 -14.31 14.16 -1.39
C VAL A 106 -15.15 13.49 -2.48
N ILE A 107 -14.53 13.10 -3.60
CA ILE A 107 -15.23 12.37 -4.67
C ILE A 107 -15.75 11.03 -4.14
N GLY A 108 -14.91 10.26 -3.42
CA GLY A 108 -15.34 9.01 -2.79
C GLY A 108 -16.52 9.21 -1.84
N LEU A 109 -16.46 10.27 -1.02
CA LEU A 109 -17.52 10.63 -0.08
C LEU A 109 -18.84 10.99 -0.80
N VAL A 110 -18.77 11.79 -1.86
CA VAL A 110 -19.95 12.15 -2.66
C VAL A 110 -20.57 10.90 -3.30
N VAL A 111 -19.74 10.06 -3.94
CA VAL A 111 -20.25 8.87 -4.63
C VAL A 111 -20.89 7.88 -3.65
N VAL A 112 -20.28 7.60 -2.51
CA VAL A 112 -20.83 6.64 -1.55
C VAL A 112 -22.14 7.14 -0.90
N ASN A 113 -22.29 8.45 -0.72
CA ASN A 113 -23.53 9.04 -0.22
C ASN A 113 -24.65 9.07 -1.29
N VAL A 114 -24.31 9.19 -2.57
CA VAL A 114 -25.27 9.16 -3.68
C VAL A 114 -25.71 7.73 -3.99
N VAL A 115 -24.76 6.79 -4.08
CA VAL A 115 -25.02 5.40 -4.45
C VAL A 115 -25.58 4.60 -3.27
N GLN A 116 -25.20 4.94 -2.05
CA GLN A 116 -25.60 4.28 -0.79
C GLN A 116 -25.49 2.75 -0.85
N PRO A 117 -24.33 2.19 -1.19
CA PRO A 117 -24.20 0.76 -1.44
C PRO A 117 -24.44 -0.12 -0.20
N GLY A 118 -24.33 0.44 1.01
CA GLY A 118 -24.57 -0.26 2.28
C GLY A 118 -25.99 -0.18 2.79
N SER A 119 -26.83 0.69 2.23
CA SER A 119 -28.21 0.91 2.71
C SER A 119 -29.06 -0.35 2.58
N GLY A 120 -29.76 -0.71 3.69
CA GLY A 120 -30.67 -1.85 3.72
C GLY A 120 -30.03 -3.19 4.11
N LEU A 121 -28.72 -3.24 4.37
CA LEU A 121 -28.05 -4.47 4.85
C LEU A 121 -28.44 -4.81 6.29
N HIS A 122 -28.71 -3.82 7.15
CA HIS A 122 -29.14 -3.98 8.56
C HIS A 122 -28.32 -5.04 9.33
N VAL A 123 -27.02 -4.96 9.23
CA VAL A 123 -26.12 -5.85 9.96
C VAL A 123 -26.22 -5.55 11.45
N ASP A 124 -26.56 -6.56 12.27
CA ASP A 124 -26.63 -6.39 13.72
C ASP A 124 -25.21 -6.24 14.29
N PRO A 125 -24.87 -5.08 14.89
CA PRO A 125 -23.57 -4.86 15.50
C PRO A 125 -23.23 -5.88 16.60
N SER A 126 -24.21 -6.45 17.28
CA SER A 126 -24.02 -7.44 18.36
C SER A 126 -23.50 -8.77 17.85
N THR A 127 -23.72 -9.10 16.57
CA THR A 127 -23.19 -10.31 15.94
C THR A 127 -21.71 -10.15 15.53
N LEU A 128 -21.23 -8.91 15.49
CA LEU A 128 -19.84 -8.59 15.25
C LEU A 128 -19.06 -8.72 16.56
N SER A 129 -17.89 -9.36 16.54
CA SER A 129 -17.09 -9.54 17.76
C SER A 129 -16.65 -8.20 18.33
N THR A 130 -17.14 -7.87 19.51
CA THR A 130 -16.77 -6.64 20.25
C THR A 130 -15.42 -6.77 20.97
N LYS A 131 -14.75 -7.93 20.90
CA LYS A 131 -13.41 -8.10 21.49
C LYS A 131 -12.39 -7.19 20.82
N GLY A 132 -12.14 -6.03 21.43
CA GLY A 132 -11.17 -5.05 20.98
C GLY A 132 -11.71 -3.65 20.70
N LEU A 133 -12.96 -3.38 21.11
CA LEU A 133 -13.46 -2.00 21.24
C LEU A 133 -12.98 -1.44 22.60
N PRO A 134 -12.50 -0.19 22.67
CA PRO A 134 -12.29 0.49 23.94
C PRO A 134 -13.62 0.59 24.68
N PRO A 135 -13.67 0.37 26.02
CA PRO A 135 -14.91 0.44 26.81
C PRO A 135 -15.58 1.82 26.83
N GLU A 136 -14.90 2.86 26.38
CA GLU A 136 -15.25 4.27 26.52
C GLU A 136 -15.99 4.89 25.32
N ALA A 137 -16.31 4.08 24.29
CA ALA A 137 -17.06 4.59 23.12
C ALA A 137 -18.56 4.83 23.38
N THR A 138 -19.02 4.69 24.63
CA THR A 138 -20.46 4.77 24.98
C THR A 138 -20.92 6.11 25.53
N ASP A 139 -20.05 7.03 25.87
CA ASP A 139 -20.45 8.34 26.42
C ASP A 139 -19.89 9.53 25.63
N SER A 140 -20.78 10.07 24.77
CA SER A 140 -21.06 11.50 24.61
C SER A 140 -19.95 12.47 24.24
N HIS A 141 -20.31 13.46 23.45
CA HIS A 141 -19.86 14.87 23.40
C HIS A 141 -18.45 15.17 23.95
N GLU A 142 -17.41 14.45 23.52
CA GLU A 142 -16.07 14.91 23.82
C GLU A 142 -15.84 16.24 23.10
N SER A 143 -15.47 17.24 23.91
CA SER A 143 -15.06 18.54 23.41
C SER A 143 -13.89 18.33 22.44
N PHE A 144 -13.80 19.11 21.35
CA PHE A 144 -12.67 19.09 20.41
C PHE A 144 -11.32 19.16 21.13
N SER A 145 -11.23 19.85 22.26
CA SER A 145 -10.02 19.90 23.10
C SER A 145 -9.69 18.55 23.74
N ALA A 146 -10.69 17.79 24.21
CA ALA A 146 -10.47 16.46 24.77
C ALA A 146 -9.98 15.49 23.69
N PHE A 147 -10.56 15.54 22.49
CA PHE A 147 -10.10 14.77 21.34
C PHE A 147 -8.63 15.06 20.97
N VAL A 148 -8.23 16.35 20.96
CA VAL A 148 -6.84 16.73 20.66
C VAL A 148 -5.90 16.28 21.77
N LEU A 149 -6.31 16.36 23.04
CA LEU A 149 -5.50 15.89 24.16
C LEU A 149 -5.35 14.37 24.18
N ALA A 150 -6.38 13.62 23.80
CA ALA A 150 -6.33 12.16 23.68
C ALA A 150 -5.33 11.69 22.59
N MET A 151 -4.94 12.55 21.64
CA MET A 151 -3.88 12.23 20.68
C MET A 151 -2.49 12.14 21.32
N ILE A 152 -2.29 12.74 22.51
CA ILE A 152 -0.99 12.79 23.17
C ILE A 152 -0.87 11.55 24.07
N PRO A 153 0.02 10.60 23.77
CA PRO A 153 0.19 9.40 24.60
C PRO A 153 0.97 9.70 25.87
N ASP A 154 0.76 8.93 26.94
CA ASP A 154 1.50 9.05 28.19
C ASP A 154 3.00 8.81 28.01
N THR A 155 3.38 7.94 27.10
CA THR A 155 4.78 7.66 26.74
C THR A 155 4.89 7.36 25.22
N LEU A 156 6.09 7.53 24.65
CA LEU A 156 6.34 7.19 23.25
C LEU A 156 6.03 5.72 22.92
N LEU A 157 6.29 4.82 23.87
CA LEU A 157 6.05 3.38 23.69
C LEU A 157 4.58 3.02 23.87
N SER A 158 3.84 3.72 24.76
CA SER A 158 2.42 3.44 24.94
C SER A 158 1.61 3.68 23.67
N ALA A 159 2.02 4.64 22.82
CA ALA A 159 1.44 4.84 21.51
C ALA A 159 1.51 3.59 20.63
N LEU A 160 2.63 2.85 20.66
CA LEU A 160 2.84 1.66 19.81
C LEU A 160 2.19 0.39 20.38
N THR A 161 1.93 0.35 21.68
CA THR A 161 1.32 -0.80 22.37
C THR A 161 -0.16 -0.60 22.67
N GLY A 162 -0.64 0.63 22.56
CA GLY A 162 -2.05 0.97 22.69
C GLY A 162 -2.89 0.53 21.48
N HIS A 163 -4.21 0.63 21.62
CA HIS A 163 -5.15 0.32 20.55
C HIS A 163 -5.51 1.54 19.69
N GLU A 164 -5.07 2.72 20.11
CA GLU A 164 -5.39 3.99 19.46
C GLU A 164 -4.32 4.36 18.42
N ILE A 165 -4.77 4.81 17.24
CA ILE A 165 -3.88 5.07 16.11
C ILE A 165 -3.44 6.53 16.05
N LEU A 166 -4.25 7.45 16.55
CA LEU A 166 -3.90 8.87 16.54
C LEU A 166 -2.62 9.16 17.34
N PRO A 167 -2.42 8.60 18.55
CA PRO A 167 -1.14 8.65 19.24
C PRO A 167 0.03 8.08 18.45
N VAL A 168 -0.17 6.95 17.75
CA VAL A 168 0.87 6.37 16.88
C VAL A 168 1.27 7.35 15.79
N LEU A 169 0.29 7.99 15.12
CA LEU A 169 0.54 8.97 14.07
C LEU A 169 1.28 10.19 14.60
N LEU A 170 0.84 10.77 15.74
CA LEU A 170 1.50 11.91 16.35
C LEU A 170 2.96 11.60 16.67
N VAL A 171 3.22 10.48 17.35
CA VAL A 171 4.58 10.05 17.69
C VAL A 171 5.41 9.82 16.42
N SER A 172 4.83 9.20 15.40
CA SER A 172 5.53 8.93 14.13
C SER A 172 5.93 10.21 13.42
N VAL A 173 5.04 11.20 13.38
CA VAL A 173 5.30 12.51 12.77
C VAL A 173 6.40 13.25 13.53
N LEU A 174 6.29 13.34 14.86
CA LEU A 174 7.30 13.99 15.70
C LEU A 174 8.66 13.30 15.59
N PHE A 175 8.69 11.97 15.62
CA PHE A 175 9.91 11.20 15.50
C PHE A 175 10.55 11.34 14.11
N GLY A 176 9.75 11.35 13.05
CA GLY A 176 10.20 11.59 11.68
C GLY A 176 10.83 12.97 11.49
N PHE A 177 10.19 14.02 12.01
CA PHE A 177 10.77 15.38 11.99
C PHE A 177 12.01 15.48 12.87
N GLY A 178 12.04 14.84 14.03
CA GLY A 178 13.22 14.77 14.90
C GLY A 178 14.42 14.14 14.17
N LEU A 179 14.22 13.03 13.47
CA LEU A 179 15.26 12.38 12.67
C LEU A 179 15.72 13.26 11.50
N ASN A 180 14.80 13.89 10.79
CA ASN A 180 15.13 14.80 9.70
C ASN A 180 15.96 15.99 10.21
N ALA A 181 15.58 16.58 11.34
CA ALA A 181 16.31 17.68 11.96
C ALA A 181 17.69 17.28 12.51
N SER A 182 17.89 16.01 12.87
CA SER A 182 19.18 15.48 13.36
C SER A 182 20.23 15.27 12.25
N GLY A 183 19.84 15.41 10.96
CA GLY A 183 20.76 15.28 9.83
C GLY A 183 21.51 13.94 9.83
N ASP A 184 22.83 13.99 9.67
CA ASP A 184 23.68 12.79 9.58
C ASP A 184 23.62 11.90 10.83
N ALA A 185 23.41 12.48 12.03
CA ALA A 185 23.25 11.71 13.25
C ALA A 185 22.00 10.81 13.24
N GLY A 186 20.94 11.23 12.54
CA GLY A 186 19.71 10.47 12.38
C GLY A 186 19.75 9.41 11.27
N ALA A 187 20.73 9.47 10.35
CA ALA A 187 20.77 8.64 9.15
C ALA A 187 20.78 7.12 9.44
N GLY A 188 21.53 6.69 10.46
CA GLY A 188 21.58 5.28 10.87
C GLY A 188 20.22 4.76 11.37
N ILE A 189 19.48 5.59 12.12
CA ILE A 189 18.14 5.24 12.62
C ILE A 189 17.15 5.20 11.46
N THR A 190 17.20 6.17 10.54
CA THR A 190 16.34 6.19 9.34
C THR A 190 16.52 4.93 8.50
N GLN A 191 17.78 4.47 8.28
CA GLN A 191 18.06 3.21 7.61
C GLN A 191 17.54 2.00 8.42
N GLY A 192 17.64 2.04 9.75
CA GLY A 192 17.09 1.01 10.64
C GLY A 192 15.57 0.90 10.49
N VAL A 193 14.86 2.02 10.50
CA VAL A 193 13.40 2.08 10.29
C VAL A 193 13.02 1.57 8.89
N GLU A 194 13.78 1.90 7.84
CA GLU A 194 13.58 1.36 6.50
C GLU A 194 13.72 -0.17 6.47
N LYS A 195 14.77 -0.71 7.08
CA LYS A 195 14.98 -2.17 7.18
C LYS A 195 13.85 -2.84 7.94
N LEU A 196 13.41 -2.25 9.07
CA LEU A 196 12.28 -2.75 9.85
C LEU A 196 11.00 -2.74 9.03
N SER A 197 10.73 -1.65 8.30
CA SER A 197 9.58 -1.54 7.38
C SER A 197 9.57 -2.70 6.37
N ARG A 198 10.71 -3.03 5.76
CA ARG A 198 10.82 -4.16 4.82
C ARG A 198 10.49 -5.51 5.47
N ILE A 199 10.89 -5.72 6.73
CA ILE A 199 10.54 -6.92 7.51
C ILE A 199 9.03 -6.96 7.75
N LEU A 200 8.43 -5.85 8.20
CA LEU A 200 6.99 -5.75 8.45
C LEU A 200 6.17 -6.02 7.18
N PHE A 201 6.57 -5.48 6.04
CA PHE A 201 5.91 -5.80 4.76
C PHE A 201 6.10 -7.26 4.33
N THR A 202 7.18 -7.90 4.72
CA THR A 202 7.35 -9.34 4.51
C THR A 202 6.38 -10.15 5.38
N LEU A 203 6.17 -9.76 6.65
CA LEU A 203 5.17 -10.35 7.53
C LEU A 203 3.75 -10.13 6.98
N ILE A 204 3.43 -8.92 6.49
CA ILE A 204 2.13 -8.66 5.82
C ILE A 204 1.96 -9.59 4.63
N ARG A 205 2.97 -9.80 3.79
CA ARG A 205 2.87 -10.74 2.66
C ARG A 205 2.59 -12.18 3.11
N TRP A 206 3.15 -12.61 4.23
CA TRP A 206 2.85 -13.94 4.80
C TRP A 206 1.41 -14.01 5.32
N ILE A 207 0.97 -12.99 6.06
CA ILE A 207 -0.42 -12.88 6.53
C ILE A 207 -1.38 -12.89 5.34
N MET A 208 -1.08 -12.15 4.26
CA MET A 208 -1.91 -12.10 3.05
C MET A 208 -2.01 -13.44 2.31
N ARG A 209 -1.10 -14.39 2.52
CA ARG A 209 -1.27 -15.77 2.00
C ARG A 209 -2.43 -16.52 2.67
N LEU A 210 -2.82 -16.10 3.88
CA LEU A 210 -4.00 -16.62 4.57
C LEU A 210 -5.29 -15.94 4.13
N ALA A 211 -5.21 -14.86 3.34
CA ALA A 211 -6.37 -14.10 2.86
C ALA A 211 -7.46 -14.95 2.19
N PRO A 212 -7.16 -15.98 1.37
CA PRO A 212 -8.20 -16.85 0.80
C PRO A 212 -9.02 -17.58 1.87
N ILE A 213 -8.38 -18.02 2.96
CA ILE A 213 -9.04 -18.71 4.08
C ILE A 213 -9.92 -17.74 4.86
N GLY A 214 -9.37 -16.54 5.17
CA GLY A 214 -10.14 -15.49 5.83
C GLY A 214 -11.32 -15.03 4.98
N ALA A 215 -11.12 -14.85 3.66
CA ALA A 215 -12.17 -14.48 2.73
C ALA A 215 -13.29 -15.53 2.64
N PHE A 216 -12.91 -16.81 2.60
CA PHE A 216 -13.85 -17.93 2.67
C PHE A 216 -14.70 -17.86 3.96
N GLY A 217 -14.06 -17.77 5.12
CA GLY A 217 -14.76 -17.73 6.41
C GLY A 217 -15.65 -16.50 6.57
N SER A 218 -15.13 -15.32 6.21
CA SER A 218 -15.92 -14.06 6.28
C SER A 218 -17.11 -14.09 5.34
N MET A 219 -16.96 -14.60 4.11
CA MET A 219 -18.04 -14.67 3.14
C MET A 219 -19.09 -15.70 3.54
N ALA A 220 -18.67 -16.88 4.04
CA ALA A 220 -19.57 -17.91 4.54
C ALA A 220 -20.41 -17.39 5.73
N PHE A 221 -19.76 -16.68 6.66
CA PHE A 221 -20.45 -16.02 7.78
C PHE A 221 -21.43 -14.95 7.29
N THR A 222 -20.99 -14.07 6.38
CA THR A 222 -21.82 -12.97 5.87
C THR A 222 -23.06 -13.48 5.16
N ILE A 223 -22.92 -14.47 4.27
CA ILE A 223 -24.06 -15.03 3.54
C ILE A 223 -24.91 -15.90 4.45
N GLY A 224 -24.31 -16.64 5.39
CA GLY A 224 -25.03 -17.47 6.35
C GLY A 224 -25.94 -16.66 7.26
N ASN A 225 -25.48 -15.49 7.73
CA ASN A 225 -26.27 -14.62 8.62
C ASN A 225 -27.18 -13.63 7.89
N TYR A 226 -26.73 -13.07 6.76
CA TYR A 226 -27.42 -11.93 6.12
C TYR A 226 -28.01 -12.25 4.75
N GLY A 227 -27.81 -13.48 4.25
CA GLY A 227 -28.37 -13.96 2.99
C GLY A 227 -27.65 -13.45 1.75
N LEU A 228 -28.15 -13.88 0.57
CA LEU A 228 -27.56 -13.55 -0.74
C LEU A 228 -27.70 -12.08 -1.14
N ASP A 229 -28.68 -11.36 -0.57
CA ASP A 229 -28.86 -9.93 -0.88
C ASP A 229 -27.61 -9.11 -0.53
N THR A 230 -26.83 -9.56 0.47
CA THR A 230 -25.55 -8.95 0.83
C THR A 230 -24.58 -8.90 -0.35
N LEU A 231 -24.55 -9.92 -1.21
CA LEU A 231 -23.69 -9.94 -2.40
C LEU A 231 -24.01 -8.78 -3.35
N ARG A 232 -25.30 -8.42 -3.50
CA ARG A 232 -25.70 -7.28 -4.31
C ARG A 232 -25.07 -5.98 -3.81
N HIS A 233 -25.10 -5.76 -2.50
CA HIS A 233 -24.51 -4.56 -1.87
C HIS A 233 -22.98 -4.53 -2.02
N LEU A 234 -22.33 -5.68 -1.85
CA LEU A 234 -20.88 -5.82 -2.05
C LEU A 234 -20.47 -5.57 -3.51
N PHE A 235 -21.23 -6.11 -4.47
CA PHE A 235 -21.00 -5.83 -5.91
C PHE A 235 -21.25 -4.36 -6.26
N LEU A 236 -22.25 -3.73 -5.65
CA LEU A 236 -22.53 -2.32 -5.85
C LEU A 236 -21.38 -1.46 -5.28
N LEU A 237 -20.82 -1.83 -4.13
CA LEU A 237 -19.64 -1.16 -3.58
C LEU A 237 -18.44 -1.29 -4.51
N VAL A 238 -18.09 -2.51 -4.93
CA VAL A 238 -16.95 -2.75 -5.84
C VAL A 238 -17.13 -2.01 -7.16
N GLY A 239 -18.32 -2.12 -7.77
CA GLY A 239 -18.63 -1.47 -9.04
C GLY A 239 -18.55 0.06 -8.94
N SER A 240 -19.17 0.65 -7.91
CA SER A 240 -19.12 2.09 -7.69
C SER A 240 -17.69 2.56 -7.38
N PHE A 241 -16.91 1.77 -6.65
CA PHE A 241 -15.48 2.07 -6.38
C PHE A 241 -14.65 2.08 -7.68
N TRP A 242 -14.77 1.07 -8.53
CA TRP A 242 -14.07 1.02 -9.82
C TRP A 242 -14.46 2.19 -10.73
N LEU A 243 -15.76 2.52 -10.78
CA LEU A 243 -16.25 3.68 -11.55
C LEU A 243 -15.71 4.99 -10.99
N THR A 244 -15.65 5.13 -9.67
CA THR A 244 -15.08 6.32 -8.99
C THR A 244 -13.59 6.45 -9.27
N ALA A 245 -12.84 5.35 -9.18
CA ALA A 245 -11.42 5.30 -9.49
C ALA A 245 -11.16 5.66 -10.96
N LEU A 246 -11.95 5.11 -11.87
CA LEU A 246 -11.87 5.43 -13.31
C LEU A 246 -12.22 6.89 -13.57
N PHE A 247 -13.27 7.41 -12.96
CA PHE A 247 -13.65 8.82 -13.04
C PHE A 247 -12.52 9.72 -12.55
N PHE A 248 -11.94 9.42 -11.38
CA PHE A 248 -10.81 10.18 -10.84
C PHE A 248 -9.63 10.19 -11.81
N VAL A 249 -9.24 9.03 -12.33
CA VAL A 249 -8.14 8.92 -13.30
C VAL A 249 -8.45 9.71 -14.58
N LEU A 250 -9.61 9.52 -15.19
CA LEU A 250 -9.90 10.12 -16.50
C LEU A 250 -10.21 11.62 -16.41
N VAL A 251 -10.95 12.03 -15.38
CA VAL A 251 -11.40 13.42 -15.26
C VAL A 251 -10.41 14.25 -14.46
N VAL A 252 -10.10 13.85 -13.21
CA VAL A 252 -9.26 14.67 -12.34
C VAL A 252 -7.80 14.65 -12.81
N LEU A 253 -7.20 13.45 -12.92
CA LEU A 253 -5.81 13.35 -13.41
C LEU A 253 -5.70 13.75 -14.88
N GLY A 254 -6.75 13.51 -15.68
CA GLY A 254 -6.86 14.01 -17.05
C GLY A 254 -6.84 15.54 -17.14
N ALA A 255 -7.56 16.23 -16.25
CA ALA A 255 -7.54 17.69 -16.13
C ALA A 255 -6.16 18.19 -15.71
N VAL A 256 -5.54 17.56 -14.71
CA VAL A 256 -4.17 17.89 -14.28
C VAL A 256 -3.19 17.76 -15.45
N MET A 257 -3.21 16.67 -16.19
CA MET A 257 -2.35 16.48 -17.36
C MET A 257 -2.60 17.56 -18.42
N ARG A 258 -3.87 17.90 -18.69
CA ARG A 258 -4.24 18.91 -19.68
C ARG A 258 -3.79 20.32 -19.27
N ILE A 259 -3.94 20.70 -18.00
CA ILE A 259 -3.44 21.97 -17.45
C ILE A 259 -1.91 22.06 -17.64
N ASN A 260 -1.21 20.93 -17.50
CA ASN A 260 0.22 20.83 -17.74
C ASN A 260 0.61 20.68 -19.23
N GLY A 261 -0.33 20.83 -20.18
CA GLY A 261 -0.05 20.77 -21.61
C GLY A 261 0.21 19.36 -22.15
N LEU A 262 -0.08 18.34 -21.37
CA LEU A 262 0.09 16.93 -21.71
C LEU A 262 -1.28 16.24 -21.85
N ARG A 263 -1.30 15.02 -22.38
CA ARG A 263 -2.53 14.23 -22.56
C ARG A 263 -2.44 12.92 -21.76
N LEU A 264 -3.50 12.60 -21.00
CA LEU A 264 -3.55 11.42 -20.14
C LEU A 264 -3.53 10.10 -20.94
N LEU A 265 -4.34 9.97 -21.98
CA LEU A 265 -4.43 8.71 -22.74
C LEU A 265 -3.11 8.28 -23.38
N PRO A 266 -2.32 9.18 -24.02
CA PRO A 266 -0.95 8.85 -24.44
C PRO A 266 -0.04 8.44 -23.27
N PHE A 267 -0.17 9.06 -22.11
CA PHE A 267 0.56 8.69 -20.91
C PHE A 267 0.20 7.28 -20.44
N LEU A 268 -1.09 6.94 -20.35
CA LEU A 268 -1.54 5.58 -19.98
C LEU A 268 -1.03 4.53 -20.98
N ARG A 269 -1.04 4.85 -22.29
CA ARG A 269 -0.48 3.97 -23.32
C ARG A 269 1.03 3.78 -23.14
N TYR A 270 1.75 4.84 -22.80
CA TYR A 270 3.18 4.80 -22.54
C TYR A 270 3.51 3.93 -21.31
N MET A 271 2.67 3.97 -20.27
CA MET A 271 2.85 3.23 -19.01
C MET A 271 2.11 1.87 -19.01
N LYS A 272 1.60 1.38 -20.15
CA LYS A 272 0.75 0.17 -20.21
C LYS A 272 1.37 -1.07 -19.59
N GLU A 273 2.69 -1.26 -19.73
CA GLU A 273 3.39 -2.44 -19.21
C GLU A 273 3.44 -2.41 -17.68
N GLU A 274 3.75 -1.25 -17.10
CA GLU A 274 3.75 -1.02 -15.67
C GLU A 274 2.34 -1.21 -15.09
N LEU A 275 1.32 -0.68 -15.77
CA LEU A 275 -0.08 -0.85 -15.36
C LEU A 275 -0.51 -2.33 -15.39
N LEU A 276 -0.05 -3.12 -16.37
CA LEU A 276 -0.32 -4.56 -16.43
C LEU A 276 0.39 -5.31 -15.30
N ILE A 277 1.63 -4.93 -14.94
CA ILE A 277 2.32 -5.51 -13.80
C ILE A 277 1.56 -5.19 -12.49
N VAL A 278 1.14 -3.93 -12.31
CA VAL A 278 0.35 -3.52 -11.14
C VAL A 278 -0.99 -4.27 -11.07
N LEU A 279 -1.69 -4.42 -12.18
CA LEU A 279 -2.93 -5.19 -12.25
C LEU A 279 -2.70 -6.66 -11.82
N GLY A 280 -1.63 -7.29 -12.31
CA GLY A 280 -1.31 -8.67 -11.96
C GLY A 280 -0.85 -8.88 -10.52
N THR A 281 -0.11 -7.91 -9.96
CA THR A 281 0.44 -7.98 -8.61
C THR A 281 -0.43 -7.33 -7.54
N SER A 282 -1.35 -6.43 -7.93
CA SER A 282 -2.10 -5.51 -7.05
C SER A 282 -1.18 -4.71 -6.11
N SER A 283 0.03 -4.43 -6.57
CA SER A 283 1.05 -3.66 -5.85
C SER A 283 1.73 -2.70 -6.80
N SER A 284 1.96 -1.49 -6.32
CA SER A 284 2.67 -0.45 -7.07
C SER A 284 4.19 -0.49 -6.90
N GLU A 285 4.71 -1.13 -5.85
CA GLU A 285 6.14 -1.16 -5.56
C GLU A 285 7.01 -1.78 -6.66
N PRO A 286 6.64 -2.93 -7.28
CA PRO A 286 7.50 -3.57 -8.27
C PRO A 286 7.79 -2.71 -9.50
N VAL A 287 6.91 -1.76 -9.80
CA VAL A 287 7.07 -0.90 -10.99
C VAL A 287 7.81 0.41 -10.72
N LEU A 288 8.13 0.73 -9.45
CA LEU A 288 8.78 1.99 -9.09
C LEU A 288 10.06 2.28 -9.88
N PRO A 289 11.05 1.35 -9.98
CA PRO A 289 12.28 1.62 -10.74
C PRO A 289 12.03 1.87 -12.24
N ARG A 290 11.11 1.10 -12.83
CA ARG A 290 10.75 1.26 -14.24
C ARG A 290 10.02 2.58 -14.49
N MET A 291 9.12 2.98 -13.58
CA MET A 291 8.45 4.28 -13.66
C MET A 291 9.44 5.44 -13.57
N MET A 292 10.42 5.37 -12.64
CA MET A 292 11.48 6.37 -12.55
C MET A 292 12.20 6.54 -13.89
N ALA A 293 12.70 5.44 -14.46
CA ALA A 293 13.40 5.46 -15.74
C ALA A 293 12.54 5.99 -16.90
N LYS A 294 11.25 5.61 -16.94
CA LYS A 294 10.32 6.09 -17.99
C LYS A 294 9.96 7.57 -17.82
N LEU A 295 9.80 8.07 -16.60
CA LEU A 295 9.52 9.49 -16.37
C LEU A 295 10.73 10.37 -16.66
N GLU A 296 11.94 9.91 -16.36
CA GLU A 296 13.18 10.56 -16.78
C GLU A 296 13.33 10.56 -18.32
N HIS A 297 13.05 9.43 -18.96
CA HIS A 297 13.03 9.33 -20.42
C HIS A 297 11.99 10.27 -21.04
N ALA A 298 10.85 10.44 -20.40
CA ALA A 298 9.82 11.40 -20.81
C ALA A 298 10.19 12.88 -20.56
N GLY A 299 11.40 13.17 -20.08
CA GLY A 299 11.92 14.53 -19.97
C GLY A 299 11.78 15.17 -18.59
N ALA A 300 11.31 14.46 -17.57
CA ALA A 300 11.38 14.95 -16.19
C ALA A 300 12.82 14.82 -15.66
N SER A 301 13.30 15.83 -14.93
CA SER A 301 14.67 15.78 -14.40
C SER A 301 14.85 14.70 -13.34
N LYS A 302 16.01 14.05 -13.28
CA LYS A 302 16.34 13.02 -12.28
C LYS A 302 16.08 13.47 -10.83
N PRO A 303 16.47 14.70 -10.39
CA PRO A 303 16.19 15.14 -9.03
C PRO A 303 14.70 15.19 -8.71
N VAL A 304 13.86 15.67 -9.62
CA VAL A 304 12.40 15.72 -9.40
C VAL A 304 11.80 14.32 -9.37
N VAL A 305 12.17 13.45 -10.30
CA VAL A 305 11.70 12.05 -10.33
C VAL A 305 12.11 11.34 -9.04
N GLY A 306 13.39 11.46 -8.65
CA GLY A 306 13.95 10.81 -7.47
C GLY A 306 13.33 11.26 -6.13
N ILE A 307 12.74 12.46 -6.09
CA ILE A 307 12.06 12.99 -4.90
C ILE A 307 10.55 12.70 -4.98
N THR A 308 9.90 13.14 -6.07
CA THR A 308 8.44 13.16 -6.14
C THR A 308 7.86 11.75 -6.23
N LEU A 309 8.44 10.89 -7.07
CA LEU A 309 7.86 9.57 -7.29
C LEU A 309 7.93 8.68 -6.04
N PRO A 310 9.09 8.49 -5.36
CA PRO A 310 9.14 7.71 -4.12
C PRO A 310 8.30 8.33 -2.99
N ALA A 311 8.29 9.66 -2.84
CA ALA A 311 7.45 10.33 -1.86
C ALA A 311 5.96 10.08 -2.13
N GLY A 312 5.53 10.04 -3.39
CA GLY A 312 4.16 9.74 -3.78
C GLY A 312 3.68 8.35 -3.33
N TYR A 313 4.57 7.38 -3.24
CA TYR A 313 4.24 6.02 -2.76
C TYR A 313 3.85 5.97 -1.28
N SER A 314 4.16 7.03 -0.51
CA SER A 314 3.75 7.16 0.89
C SER A 314 2.70 8.26 1.09
N PHE A 315 2.74 9.35 0.31
CA PHE A 315 1.93 10.54 0.54
C PHE A 315 0.82 10.78 -0.47
N ASN A 316 0.85 10.13 -1.65
CA ASN A 316 -0.14 10.32 -2.73
C ASN A 316 -0.80 9.01 -3.12
N LEU A 317 -1.51 8.41 -2.20
CA LEU A 317 -2.24 7.17 -2.43
C LEU A 317 -3.70 7.45 -2.76
N ASP A 318 -3.96 8.12 -3.90
CA ASP A 318 -5.29 8.58 -4.34
C ASP A 318 -6.33 7.45 -4.35
N GLY A 319 -5.96 6.27 -4.86
CA GLY A 319 -6.84 5.10 -4.85
C GLY A 319 -7.17 4.61 -3.45
N THR A 320 -6.20 4.70 -2.51
CA THR A 320 -6.44 4.38 -1.10
C THR A 320 -7.34 5.42 -0.45
N ALA A 321 -7.21 6.68 -0.79
CA ALA A 321 -8.05 7.76 -0.31
C ALA A 321 -9.53 7.55 -0.66
N ILE A 322 -9.83 7.20 -1.92
CA ILE A 322 -11.18 6.84 -2.37
C ILE A 322 -11.68 5.60 -1.60
N TYR A 323 -10.81 4.60 -1.43
CA TYR A 323 -11.14 3.36 -0.72
C TYR A 323 -11.50 3.59 0.74
N LEU A 324 -10.73 4.41 1.45
CA LEU A 324 -10.99 4.72 2.86
C LEU A 324 -12.35 5.38 3.05
N THR A 325 -12.67 6.40 2.23
CA THR A 325 -13.97 7.08 2.32
C THR A 325 -15.14 6.19 1.96
N MET A 326 -15.05 5.48 0.83
CA MET A 326 -16.14 4.62 0.38
C MET A 326 -16.34 3.41 1.30
N GLY A 327 -15.25 2.80 1.77
CA GLY A 327 -15.29 1.65 2.68
C GLY A 327 -15.86 2.01 4.05
N SER A 328 -15.40 3.10 4.66
CA SER A 328 -15.88 3.50 5.99
C SER A 328 -17.35 3.91 5.98
N VAL A 329 -17.79 4.69 5.01
CA VAL A 329 -19.20 5.11 4.92
C VAL A 329 -20.09 3.93 4.54
N PHE A 330 -19.64 3.02 3.67
CA PHE A 330 -20.35 1.78 3.39
C PHE A 330 -20.60 0.95 4.67
N LEU A 331 -19.57 0.79 5.50
CA LEU A 331 -19.69 0.05 6.76
C LEU A 331 -20.65 0.73 7.73
N ALA A 332 -20.63 2.06 7.82
CA ALA A 332 -21.63 2.80 8.61
C ALA A 332 -23.05 2.56 8.09
N GLN A 333 -23.27 2.68 6.77
CA GLN A 333 -24.57 2.41 6.13
C GLN A 333 -25.02 0.96 6.37
N ALA A 334 -24.13 -0.02 6.27
CA ALA A 334 -24.42 -1.44 6.46
C ALA A 334 -24.85 -1.76 7.90
N LEU A 335 -24.33 -1.01 8.87
CA LEU A 335 -24.70 -1.11 10.28
C LEU A 335 -25.94 -0.26 10.65
N GLY A 336 -26.51 0.47 9.71
CA GLY A 336 -27.63 1.40 9.98
C GLY A 336 -27.22 2.63 10.81
N ILE A 337 -25.94 3.01 10.74
CA ILE A 337 -25.41 4.18 11.44
C ILE A 337 -25.47 5.38 10.49
N ASP A 338 -26.35 6.32 10.81
CA ASP A 338 -26.48 7.57 10.06
C ASP A 338 -25.39 8.57 10.48
N LEU A 339 -24.39 8.74 9.62
CA LEU A 339 -23.33 9.71 9.85
C LEU A 339 -23.77 11.10 9.38
N SER A 340 -23.85 12.06 10.31
CA SER A 340 -24.05 13.47 9.98
C SER A 340 -22.91 14.00 9.11
N LEU A 341 -23.15 15.07 8.34
CA LEU A 341 -22.11 15.70 7.51
C LEU A 341 -20.88 16.12 8.34
N THR A 342 -21.09 16.60 9.55
CA THR A 342 -20.00 16.98 10.47
C THR A 342 -19.14 15.77 10.86
N GLN A 343 -19.78 14.63 11.16
CA GLN A 343 -19.05 13.39 11.46
C GLN A 343 -18.30 12.87 10.23
N GLN A 344 -18.90 12.93 9.04
CA GLN A 344 -18.23 12.56 7.80
C GLN A 344 -17.02 13.45 7.50
N LEU A 345 -17.11 14.76 7.73
CA LEU A 345 -15.99 15.69 7.57
C LEU A 345 -14.89 15.46 8.62
N SER A 346 -15.25 15.19 9.87
CA SER A 346 -14.30 14.81 10.91
C SER A 346 -13.57 13.51 10.56
N MET A 347 -14.31 12.52 10.08
CA MET A 347 -13.77 11.26 9.61
C MET A 347 -12.80 11.47 8.43
N LEU A 348 -13.13 12.37 7.51
CA LEU A 348 -12.29 12.73 6.37
C LEU A 348 -10.96 13.36 6.83
N ALA A 349 -10.99 14.23 7.85
CA ALA A 349 -9.79 14.80 8.45
C ALA A 349 -8.89 13.72 9.07
N VAL A 350 -9.48 12.74 9.78
CA VAL A 350 -8.73 11.58 10.29
C VAL A 350 -8.14 10.76 9.15
N MET A 351 -8.91 10.52 8.07
CA MET A 351 -8.44 9.76 6.91
C MET A 351 -7.28 10.43 6.19
N LEU A 352 -7.23 11.75 6.12
CA LEU A 352 -6.09 12.48 5.56
C LEU A 352 -4.79 12.14 6.28
N LEU A 353 -4.84 11.92 7.59
CA LEU A 353 -3.70 11.51 8.38
C LEU A 353 -3.43 10.01 8.27
N THR A 354 -4.45 9.16 8.43
CA THR A 354 -4.30 7.71 8.42
C THR A 354 -3.92 7.16 7.04
N SER A 355 -4.31 7.84 5.95
CA SER A 355 -3.91 7.47 4.59
C SER A 355 -2.40 7.49 4.38
N LYS A 356 -1.67 8.31 5.13
CA LYS A 356 -0.19 8.39 5.06
C LYS A 356 0.51 7.18 5.68
N GLY A 357 -0.19 6.41 6.51
CA GLY A 357 0.28 5.12 7.03
C GLY A 357 0.08 3.94 6.08
N ALA A 358 -0.61 4.15 4.96
CA ALA A 358 -0.74 3.13 3.92
C ALA A 358 0.55 3.04 3.07
N ALA A 359 0.73 1.92 2.39
CA ALA A 359 1.83 1.71 1.44
C ALA A 359 1.28 1.13 0.13
N GLY A 360 2.08 1.15 -0.92
CA GLY A 360 1.72 0.65 -2.25
C GLY A 360 1.68 -0.88 -2.37
N VAL A 361 1.52 -1.60 -1.25
CA VAL A 361 1.49 -3.07 -1.21
C VAL A 361 0.09 -3.62 -0.97
N THR A 362 -0.11 -4.88 -1.36
CA THR A 362 -1.35 -5.61 -1.12
C THR A 362 -1.65 -5.70 0.38
N GLY A 363 -2.89 -5.40 0.78
CA GLY A 363 -3.35 -5.47 2.17
C GLY A 363 -3.09 -4.22 3.00
N SER A 364 -2.17 -3.32 2.61
CA SER A 364 -1.88 -2.09 3.37
C SER A 364 -3.09 -1.15 3.47
N GLY A 365 -3.92 -1.07 2.43
CA GLY A 365 -5.13 -0.27 2.47
C GLY A 365 -6.20 -0.82 3.40
N PHE A 366 -6.30 -2.15 3.52
CA PHE A 366 -7.18 -2.77 4.52
C PHE A 366 -6.70 -2.44 5.94
N VAL A 367 -5.37 -2.46 6.17
CA VAL A 367 -4.75 -2.00 7.42
C VAL A 367 -5.07 -0.53 7.69
N ALA A 368 -4.94 0.34 6.68
CA ALA A 368 -5.25 1.77 6.80
C ALA A 368 -6.76 2.01 7.06
N LEU A 369 -7.64 1.19 6.49
CA LEU A 369 -9.07 1.26 6.77
C LEU A 369 -9.37 0.82 8.19
N ALA A 370 -8.76 -0.27 8.67
CA ALA A 370 -8.87 -0.71 10.05
C ALA A 370 -8.40 0.39 11.02
N ALA A 371 -7.28 1.04 10.67
CA ALA A 371 -6.74 2.20 11.37
C ALA A 371 -7.76 3.35 11.43
N THR A 372 -8.33 3.71 10.30
CA THR A 372 -9.34 4.77 10.21
C THR A 372 -10.55 4.47 11.09
N LEU A 373 -11.08 3.25 11.02
CA LEU A 373 -12.24 2.85 11.82
C LEU A 373 -11.95 2.84 13.33
N SER A 374 -10.73 2.49 13.74
CA SER A 374 -10.33 2.56 15.15
C SER A 374 -10.29 4.00 15.69
N ALA A 375 -10.09 4.98 14.81
CA ALA A 375 -10.08 6.40 15.16
C ALA A 375 -11.48 7.06 15.04
N VAL A 376 -12.49 6.34 14.55
CA VAL A 376 -13.87 6.82 14.37
C VAL A 376 -14.77 6.08 15.34
N PRO A 377 -15.29 6.74 16.40
CA PRO A 377 -15.93 6.07 17.53
C PRO A 377 -17.24 5.33 17.20
N HIS A 378 -17.81 5.51 16.01
CA HIS A 378 -19.16 5.02 15.69
C HIS A 378 -19.17 3.72 14.88
N VAL A 379 -18.07 3.33 14.21
CA VAL A 379 -18.04 2.14 13.35
C VAL A 379 -17.06 1.10 13.91
N PRO A 380 -17.54 -0.05 14.38
CA PRO A 380 -16.66 -1.05 14.97
C PRO A 380 -15.71 -1.65 13.91
N VAL A 381 -14.44 -1.83 14.26
CA VAL A 381 -13.44 -2.43 13.37
C VAL A 381 -13.82 -3.85 12.93
N ALA A 382 -14.60 -4.58 13.75
CA ALA A 382 -15.15 -5.89 13.41
C ALA A 382 -16.03 -5.88 12.14
N ALA A 383 -16.61 -4.73 11.78
CA ALA A 383 -17.38 -4.57 10.54
C ALA A 383 -16.55 -4.81 9.27
N LEU A 384 -15.21 -4.72 9.35
CA LEU A 384 -14.31 -5.06 8.25
C LEU A 384 -14.52 -6.49 7.71
N ALA A 385 -15.06 -7.40 8.52
CA ALA A 385 -15.42 -8.75 8.06
C ALA A 385 -16.36 -8.72 6.85
N LEU A 386 -17.25 -7.72 6.74
CA LEU A 386 -18.20 -7.58 5.64
C LEU A 386 -17.51 -7.32 4.28
N ILE A 387 -16.47 -6.52 4.27
CA ILE A 387 -15.77 -6.13 3.03
C ILE A 387 -14.51 -6.93 2.77
N PHE A 388 -14.07 -7.74 3.72
CA PHE A 388 -12.80 -8.48 3.60
C PHE A 388 -12.77 -9.39 2.37
N GLY A 389 -13.89 -10.09 2.09
CA GLY A 389 -13.98 -10.97 0.92
C GLY A 389 -13.81 -10.27 -0.43
N ILE A 390 -14.14 -8.98 -0.49
CA ILE A 390 -14.09 -8.17 -1.72
C ILE A 390 -12.88 -7.21 -1.77
N ASP A 391 -12.13 -7.06 -0.67
CA ASP A 391 -11.00 -6.11 -0.58
C ASP A 391 -9.96 -6.33 -1.69
N ARG A 392 -9.74 -7.58 -2.09
CA ARG A 392 -8.80 -7.92 -3.15
C ARG A 392 -9.14 -7.24 -4.48
N PHE A 393 -10.42 -7.21 -4.86
CA PHE A 393 -10.89 -6.56 -6.09
C PHE A 393 -10.77 -5.04 -6.03
N MET A 394 -10.96 -4.47 -4.85
CA MET A 394 -10.76 -3.03 -4.63
C MET A 394 -9.26 -2.68 -4.60
N SER A 395 -8.43 -3.59 -4.11
CA SER A 395 -6.98 -3.41 -4.04
C SER A 395 -6.32 -3.17 -5.40
N GLU A 396 -6.81 -3.83 -6.45
CA GLU A 396 -6.31 -3.65 -7.82
C GLU A 396 -6.60 -2.25 -8.35
N ALA A 397 -7.85 -1.79 -8.28
CA ALA A 397 -8.22 -0.44 -8.72
C ALA A 397 -7.48 0.62 -7.91
N ARG A 398 -7.31 0.40 -6.60
CA ARG A 398 -6.56 1.27 -5.69
C ARG A 398 -5.10 1.41 -6.14
N ALA A 399 -4.42 0.30 -6.40
CA ALA A 399 -3.03 0.31 -6.84
C ALA A 399 -2.85 0.99 -8.20
N LEU A 400 -3.73 0.69 -9.18
CA LEU A 400 -3.71 1.31 -10.49
C LEU A 400 -3.90 2.83 -10.41
N THR A 401 -4.89 3.29 -9.64
CA THR A 401 -5.19 4.71 -9.47
C THR A 401 -3.99 5.45 -8.86
N SER A 402 -3.39 4.88 -7.80
CA SER A 402 -2.24 5.50 -7.12
C SER A 402 -0.99 5.55 -8.01
N VAL A 403 -0.73 4.50 -8.81
CA VAL A 403 0.41 4.49 -9.75
C VAL A 403 0.25 5.56 -10.83
N VAL A 404 -0.94 5.67 -11.41
CA VAL A 404 -1.23 6.72 -12.41
C VAL A 404 -1.11 8.09 -11.77
N GLY A 405 -1.68 8.29 -10.57
CA GLY A 405 -1.60 9.54 -9.81
C GLY A 405 -0.15 9.97 -9.55
N ASN A 406 0.69 9.04 -9.10
CA ASN A 406 2.11 9.33 -8.83
C ASN A 406 2.91 9.69 -10.09
N GLY A 407 2.63 9.02 -11.22
CA GLY A 407 3.24 9.37 -12.50
C GLY A 407 2.81 10.76 -12.98
N VAL A 408 1.52 11.08 -12.88
CA VAL A 408 0.97 12.42 -13.22
C VAL A 408 1.53 13.49 -12.29
N ALA A 409 1.60 13.22 -10.99
CA ALA A 409 2.19 14.11 -9.99
C ALA A 409 3.64 14.47 -10.33
N THR A 410 4.44 13.48 -10.68
CA THR A 410 5.86 13.68 -11.03
C THR A 410 6.02 14.61 -12.23
N LEU A 411 5.22 14.41 -13.29
CA LEU A 411 5.24 15.29 -14.47
C LEU A 411 4.72 16.69 -14.14
N ALA A 412 3.67 16.80 -13.33
CA ALA A 412 3.10 18.09 -12.92
C ALA A 412 4.09 18.91 -12.06
N VAL A 413 4.72 18.27 -11.08
CA VAL A 413 5.75 18.90 -10.22
C VAL A 413 6.98 19.28 -11.03
N ALA A 414 7.44 18.41 -11.95
CA ALA A 414 8.56 18.71 -12.84
C ALA A 414 8.28 19.94 -13.69
N LYS A 415 7.07 20.08 -14.24
CA LYS A 415 6.67 21.29 -14.96
C LYS A 415 6.60 22.51 -14.05
N TRP A 416 6.01 22.37 -12.87
CA TRP A 416 5.88 23.46 -11.88
C TRP A 416 7.25 23.98 -11.39
N GLU A 417 8.28 23.12 -11.40
CA GLU A 417 9.67 23.49 -11.11
C GLU A 417 10.46 23.99 -12.34
N GLY A 418 9.86 23.98 -13.54
CA GLY A 418 10.57 24.31 -14.78
C GLY A 418 11.65 23.27 -15.15
N GLN A 419 11.50 22.04 -14.66
CA GLN A 419 12.42 20.92 -14.85
C GLN A 419 11.82 19.79 -15.70
N LEU A 420 10.87 20.11 -16.55
CA LEU A 420 10.28 19.23 -17.54
C LEU A 420 10.65 19.71 -18.95
N ASP A 421 11.28 18.86 -19.74
CA ASP A 421 11.41 19.08 -21.19
C ASP A 421 10.08 18.77 -21.87
N GLU A 422 9.26 19.80 -22.08
CA GLU A 422 7.88 19.65 -22.58
C GLU A 422 7.83 19.08 -24.00
N GLU A 423 8.77 19.48 -24.88
CA GLU A 423 8.77 18.99 -26.26
C GLU A 423 9.14 17.52 -26.31
N ARG A 424 10.13 17.11 -25.53
CA ARG A 424 10.50 15.70 -25.35
C ARG A 424 9.34 14.92 -24.75
N ALA A 425 8.67 15.44 -23.71
CA ALA A 425 7.53 14.78 -23.09
C ALA A 425 6.41 14.51 -24.10
N LYS A 426 6.07 15.52 -24.91
CA LYS A 426 5.05 15.36 -25.96
C LYS A 426 5.47 14.35 -27.03
N ALA A 427 6.73 14.36 -27.49
CA ALA A 427 7.25 13.43 -28.49
C ALA A 427 7.27 11.98 -27.97
N VAL A 428 7.74 11.76 -26.74
CA VAL A 428 7.75 10.43 -26.08
C VAL A 428 6.33 9.91 -25.92
N LEU A 429 5.41 10.73 -25.41
CA LEU A 429 4.02 10.31 -25.19
C LEU A 429 3.28 10.05 -26.50
N ARG A 430 3.64 10.71 -27.60
CA ARG A 430 3.11 10.41 -28.95
C ARG A 430 3.71 9.14 -29.55
N GLY A 431 4.77 8.58 -28.94
CA GLY A 431 5.45 7.39 -29.44
C GLY A 431 6.50 7.69 -30.53
N GLU A 432 6.86 8.95 -30.73
CA GLU A 432 7.90 9.38 -31.68
C GLU A 432 9.31 9.01 -31.18
N ILE A 433 9.49 8.97 -29.86
CA ILE A 433 10.73 8.54 -29.21
C ILE A 433 10.42 7.30 -28.38
N PRO A 434 10.72 6.08 -28.87
CA PRO A 434 10.43 4.85 -28.14
C PRO A 434 11.34 4.70 -26.93
N TYR A 435 10.79 4.15 -25.82
CA TYR A 435 11.58 3.76 -24.68
C TYR A 435 12.26 2.42 -24.97
N CYS A 436 13.60 2.41 -24.97
CA CYS A 436 14.40 1.19 -25.02
C CYS A 436 14.93 0.94 -23.60
N ALA A 437 14.47 -0.14 -22.96
CA ALA A 437 15.03 -0.56 -21.69
C ALA A 437 16.54 -0.88 -21.88
N ALA A 438 17.39 -0.39 -20.98
CA ALA A 438 18.79 -0.81 -21.00
C ALA A 438 18.88 -2.33 -20.80
N PRO A 439 19.79 -3.04 -21.52
CA PRO A 439 20.00 -4.46 -21.29
C PRO A 439 20.37 -4.71 -19.82
N GLY A 440 19.56 -5.48 -19.08
CA GLY A 440 19.71 -5.74 -17.65
C GLY A 440 18.62 -5.12 -16.75
N ALA A 441 17.75 -4.25 -17.25
CA ALA A 441 16.63 -3.69 -16.47
C ALA A 441 15.43 -4.65 -16.36
N ASP A 442 15.41 -5.74 -17.11
CA ASP A 442 14.36 -6.76 -17.12
C ASP A 442 14.66 -7.96 -16.19
N ASP A 443 15.80 -7.97 -15.51
CA ASP A 443 16.07 -8.94 -14.46
C ASP A 443 15.19 -8.62 -13.23
N THR A 444 13.93 -9.01 -13.30
CA THR A 444 13.16 -9.35 -12.10
C THR A 444 14.01 -10.40 -11.38
N PRO A 445 14.37 -10.21 -10.09
CA PRO A 445 15.04 -11.27 -9.35
C PRO A 445 14.08 -12.47 -9.34
N GLU A 446 14.44 -13.51 -10.09
CA GLU A 446 13.88 -14.84 -9.85
C GLU A 446 14.04 -15.12 -8.35
N PRO A 447 13.06 -15.76 -7.70
CA PRO A 447 13.24 -16.18 -6.33
C PRO A 447 14.48 -17.08 -6.30
N GLN A 448 15.58 -16.58 -5.76
CA GLN A 448 16.75 -17.39 -5.49
C GLN A 448 16.32 -18.54 -4.62
N ALA A 449 16.25 -19.69 -5.22
CA ALA A 449 16.21 -20.96 -4.49
C ALA A 449 17.44 -20.94 -3.56
N ALA A 450 17.19 -21.13 -2.27
CA ALA A 450 18.21 -21.19 -1.25
C ALA A 450 19.25 -22.25 -1.65
N SER A 451 20.36 -21.82 -2.22
CA SER A 451 21.55 -22.61 -2.32
C SER A 451 22.22 -22.60 -0.94
N GLY A 452 22.23 -23.75 -0.30
CA GLY A 452 22.91 -23.98 0.98
C GLY A 452 24.41 -23.65 0.90
N PRO A 453 25.08 -23.45 2.03
CA PRO A 453 26.46 -23.01 2.06
C PRO A 453 27.40 -24.09 1.49
N GLY A 454 27.86 -23.87 0.26
CA GLY A 454 28.94 -24.65 -0.35
C GLY A 454 30.27 -24.31 0.33
N MET A 455 30.82 -25.30 0.99
CA MET A 455 32.17 -25.31 1.53
C MET A 455 33.18 -25.11 0.39
N LYS A 456 34.01 -24.09 0.47
CA LYS A 456 35.18 -23.93 -0.43
C LYS A 456 36.27 -24.94 -0.07
N PRO A 457 36.93 -25.58 -1.05
CA PRO A 457 38.11 -26.39 -0.79
C PRO A 457 39.30 -25.50 -0.43
N VAL A 458 40.05 -25.94 0.56
CA VAL A 458 41.36 -25.41 0.92
C VAL A 458 42.36 -25.85 -0.16
N GLU A 459 42.89 -24.93 -0.94
CA GLU A 459 44.08 -25.19 -1.78
C GLU A 459 45.32 -25.01 -0.92
N ALA A 460 46.07 -26.11 -0.81
CA ALA A 460 47.43 -26.11 -0.32
C ALA A 460 48.35 -25.65 -1.46
N ASP A 461 49.09 -24.59 -1.25
CA ASP A 461 50.18 -24.24 -2.16
C ASP A 461 51.54 -24.32 -1.47
N SER A 462 52.39 -25.15 -2.07
CA SER A 462 53.77 -25.35 -1.80
C SER A 462 54.61 -24.61 -2.84
N ALA A 463 55.61 -23.94 -2.39
CA ALA A 463 56.96 -23.74 -3.03
C ALA A 463 57.58 -22.42 -2.58
N VAL A 464 58.55 -22.47 -1.74
CA VAL A 464 60.00 -22.65 -1.97
C VAL A 464 60.67 -21.48 -2.72
N ALA A 465 61.59 -20.92 -1.99
CA ALA A 465 62.96 -20.50 -2.31
C ALA A 465 63.33 -19.03 -2.51
N ALA A 466 64.28 -18.68 -1.68
CA ALA A 466 65.46 -17.87 -1.89
C ALA A 466 65.29 -16.35 -2.10
N GLY A 467 65.90 -15.53 -1.41
CA GLY A 467 67.23 -15.49 -0.83
C GLY A 467 67.66 -14.05 -0.52
N THR A 468 68.51 -13.94 0.47
CA THR A 468 69.53 -12.89 0.68
C THR A 468 69.03 -11.48 1.06
N ASP A 469 69.19 -11.12 2.27
CA ASP A 469 70.39 -10.61 2.95
C ASP A 469 70.38 -9.07 3.12
N ARG A 470 70.59 -8.71 4.38
CA ARG A 470 71.13 -7.47 4.97
C ARG A 470 70.22 -6.59 5.82
N ASP A 471 70.36 -6.89 7.07
CA ASP A 471 70.36 -5.90 8.16
C ASP A 471 71.59 -4.97 8.05
N PRO A 472 71.78 -3.95 8.90
CA PRO A 472 70.99 -3.38 9.99
C PRO A 472 71.09 -1.82 10.13
N VAL A 473 70.63 -1.35 11.27
CA VAL A 473 71.17 -0.21 12.11
C VAL A 473 70.31 1.05 12.19
N ALA A 474 69.79 1.19 13.39
CA ALA A 474 69.83 2.29 14.36
C ALA A 474 69.09 3.59 14.00
N ALA A 475 68.24 4.00 14.84
CA ALA A 475 68.27 4.65 16.14
C ALA A 475 67.75 6.09 16.09
N VAL A 476 66.91 6.42 17.11
CA VAL A 476 66.79 7.72 17.79
C VAL A 476 65.96 8.83 17.11
N GLY A 477 64.92 9.22 17.85
CA GLY A 477 64.23 10.49 17.75
C GLY A 477 62.77 10.33 18.23
#